data_30764c6abe01454bb481e27e43545ffc
#
_entry.id   30764c6abe01454bb481e27e43545ffc
#
_cell.length_a   1.000
_cell.length_b   1.000
_cell.length_c   1.000
_cell.angle_alpha   90.00
_cell.angle_beta   90.00
_cell.angle_gamma   90.00
#
_symmetry.space_group_name_H-M   'P 1'
#
loop_
_entity.id
_entity.type
_entity.pdbx_description
1 polymer ?
#
loop_
_entity_poly.entity_id
_entity_poly.type
_entity_poly.pdbx_seq_one_letter_code
_entity_poly.pdbx_strand_id
1 'polypeptide(L)'
;MQILDLASYLPAGIIDNRRLSELTGRDSEFFLRRTGIQERRRAATDENTNTMALSAVRALSAPSQALFPEVDLVVGCSYTSWDLIGTLAHAVQRGCGLRRARAFTLSSACSSVANALEVAAAFFDAGRSECALIVAADHNSLYSDDSDSHSGHLWGDGAAALLLQRTPRAGAPFAVLDVWTAGLAHMGKGPEALALRPHADGLTMPNGRDVFVQACEGMESAARLLLERNGLQPADVHLLVPHQANQRIMDHVADSLGIAPESVASTIAHYGNTGCASAIITLQEHQQRLQAGELALIVTFGGGYSAGAALLRRQ
;
A
#
# COMPACT_ATOMS: atom_id res chain seq x y z
N MET A 1 -17.83 7.64 -1.62
CA MET A 1 -17.33 7.03 -2.88
C MET A 1 -17.30 5.52 -2.78
N GLN A 2 -17.17 4.81 -3.90
CA GLN A 2 -17.08 3.34 -3.92
C GLN A 2 -15.83 2.88 -4.65
N ILE A 3 -15.27 1.76 -4.21
CA ILE A 3 -14.31 0.97 -4.99
C ILE A 3 -15.14 0.03 -5.88
N LEU A 4 -15.02 0.19 -7.20
CA LEU A 4 -15.70 -0.67 -8.18
C LEU A 4 -14.96 -1.97 -8.44
N ASP A 5 -13.63 -1.92 -8.34
CA ASP A 5 -12.77 -3.06 -8.56
C ASP A 5 -11.37 -2.79 -7.97
N LEU A 6 -10.67 -3.86 -7.64
CA LEU A 6 -9.29 -3.81 -7.19
C LEU A 6 -8.53 -5.02 -7.73
N ALA A 7 -7.28 -4.80 -8.12
CA ALA A 7 -6.40 -5.84 -8.63
C ALA A 7 -4.96 -5.59 -8.20
N SER A 8 -4.14 -6.62 -8.25
CA SER A 8 -2.72 -6.55 -7.93
C SER A 8 -1.87 -7.19 -9.02
N TYR A 9 -0.60 -6.84 -9.01
CA TYR A 9 0.43 -7.50 -9.78
C TYR A 9 1.64 -7.75 -8.88
N LEU A 10 2.11 -8.98 -8.88
CA LEU A 10 3.29 -9.43 -8.16
C LEU A 10 4.27 -10.03 -9.16
N PRO A 11 5.52 -9.55 -9.22
CA PRO A 11 6.55 -10.15 -10.06
C PRO A 11 6.73 -11.63 -9.78
N ALA A 12 7.14 -12.39 -10.82
CA ALA A 12 7.35 -13.83 -10.69
C ALA A 12 8.62 -14.19 -9.91
N GLY A 13 9.62 -13.31 -9.89
CA GLY A 13 10.87 -13.52 -9.16
C GLY A 13 10.65 -13.61 -7.65
N ILE A 14 11.38 -14.52 -7.01
CA ILE A 14 11.31 -14.75 -5.56
C ILE A 14 12.73 -14.80 -5.00
N ILE A 15 12.93 -14.19 -3.84
CA ILE A 15 14.11 -14.36 -3.01
C ILE A 15 13.67 -14.81 -1.61
N ASP A 16 14.18 -15.95 -1.16
CA ASP A 16 13.88 -16.53 0.15
C ASP A 16 14.94 -16.19 1.22
N ASN A 17 14.67 -16.54 2.45
CA ASN A 17 15.58 -16.31 3.56
C ASN A 17 16.89 -17.12 3.44
N ARG A 18 16.90 -18.25 2.73
CA ARG A 18 18.12 -19.03 2.47
C ARG A 18 19.09 -18.21 1.61
N ARG A 19 18.57 -17.61 0.53
CA ARG A 19 19.38 -16.74 -0.33
C ARG A 19 19.96 -15.55 0.42
N LEU A 20 19.17 -14.93 1.30
CA LEU A 20 19.65 -13.83 2.14
C LEU A 20 20.68 -14.28 3.19
N SER A 21 20.56 -15.51 3.70
CA SER A 21 21.57 -16.10 4.58
C SER A 21 22.94 -16.20 3.90
N GLU A 22 22.95 -16.63 2.63
CA GLU A 22 24.16 -16.70 1.81
C GLU A 22 24.81 -15.32 1.61
N LEU A 23 24.01 -14.28 1.41
CA LEU A 23 24.48 -12.92 1.15
C LEU A 23 24.96 -12.20 2.40
N THR A 24 24.31 -12.42 3.55
CA THR A 24 24.51 -11.65 4.77
C THR A 24 25.29 -12.39 5.84
N GLY A 25 25.44 -13.71 5.72
CA GLY A 25 26.00 -14.59 6.77
C GLY A 25 25.09 -14.73 8.00
N ARG A 26 23.82 -14.24 7.96
CA ARG A 26 22.86 -14.43 9.04
C ARG A 26 22.08 -15.74 8.83
N ASP A 27 21.65 -16.35 9.93
CA ASP A 27 20.74 -17.49 9.89
C ASP A 27 19.38 -17.09 9.25
N SER A 28 18.78 -17.97 8.44
CA SER A 28 17.47 -17.77 7.80
C SER A 28 16.36 -17.53 8.84
N GLU A 29 16.43 -18.20 9.98
CA GLU A 29 15.51 -18.00 11.10
C GLU A 29 15.60 -16.60 11.73
N PHE A 30 16.74 -15.92 11.60
CA PHE A 30 16.91 -14.54 12.06
C PHE A 30 15.91 -13.61 11.36
N PHE A 31 15.76 -13.73 10.02
CA PHE A 31 14.83 -12.89 9.25
C PHE A 31 13.39 -13.21 9.58
N LEU A 32 13.05 -14.50 9.65
CA LEU A 32 11.69 -14.95 9.99
C LEU A 32 11.26 -14.43 11.36
N ARG A 33 12.06 -14.63 12.39
CA ARG A 33 11.75 -14.17 13.75
C ARG A 33 11.63 -12.66 13.89
N ARG A 34 12.37 -11.89 13.08
CA ARG A 34 12.34 -10.42 13.16
C ARG A 34 11.19 -9.80 12.42
N THR A 35 10.75 -10.40 11.33
CA THR A 35 9.87 -9.73 10.36
C THR A 35 8.64 -10.53 9.98
N GLY A 36 8.64 -11.85 10.20
CA GLY A 36 7.63 -12.78 9.69
C GLY A 36 7.80 -13.10 8.19
N ILE A 37 8.80 -12.52 7.50
CA ILE A 37 9.01 -12.71 6.06
C ILE A 37 9.73 -14.03 5.82
N GLN A 38 9.17 -14.87 4.96
CA GLN A 38 9.77 -16.11 4.46
C GLN A 38 10.44 -15.89 3.09
N GLU A 39 9.73 -15.18 2.22
CA GLU A 39 10.17 -14.83 0.88
C GLU A 39 9.66 -13.45 0.47
N ARG A 40 10.23 -12.87 -0.55
CA ARG A 40 9.80 -11.58 -1.12
C ARG A 40 9.85 -11.60 -2.63
N ARG A 41 8.97 -10.82 -3.25
CA ARG A 41 8.88 -10.71 -4.70
C ARG A 41 9.98 -9.81 -5.25
N ARG A 42 10.46 -10.17 -6.43
CA ARG A 42 11.52 -9.44 -7.14
C ARG A 42 11.11 -9.22 -8.58
N ALA A 43 11.11 -7.97 -9.00
CA ALA A 43 10.90 -7.60 -10.39
C ALA A 43 12.04 -8.13 -11.29
N ALA A 44 11.70 -8.53 -12.49
CA ALA A 44 12.67 -8.90 -13.52
C ALA A 44 13.35 -7.65 -14.08
N THR A 45 14.43 -7.84 -14.83
CA THR A 45 15.24 -6.73 -15.37
C THR A 45 14.51 -5.84 -16.37
N ASP A 46 13.46 -6.33 -17.00
CA ASP A 46 12.57 -5.61 -17.92
C ASP A 46 11.31 -5.06 -17.25
N GLU A 47 11.14 -5.31 -15.95
CA GLU A 47 10.06 -4.76 -15.14
C GLU A 47 10.50 -3.49 -14.42
N ASN A 48 9.56 -2.58 -14.23
CA ASN A 48 9.71 -1.35 -13.45
C ASN A 48 8.34 -0.89 -12.93
N THR A 49 8.29 0.17 -12.14
CA THR A 49 7.03 0.65 -11.56
C THR A 49 5.95 0.93 -12.60
N ASN A 50 6.31 1.43 -13.79
CA ASN A 50 5.35 1.71 -14.86
C ASN A 50 4.77 0.43 -15.48
N THR A 51 5.62 -0.57 -15.74
CA THR A 51 5.17 -1.86 -16.31
C THR A 51 4.37 -2.67 -15.31
N MET A 52 4.79 -2.73 -14.05
CA MET A 52 4.06 -3.40 -12.97
C MET A 52 2.68 -2.74 -12.73
N ALA A 53 2.62 -1.41 -12.73
CA ALA A 53 1.37 -0.66 -12.60
C ALA A 53 0.39 -0.96 -13.74
N LEU A 54 0.89 -0.97 -14.98
CA LEU A 54 0.07 -1.35 -16.15
C LEU A 54 -0.44 -2.79 -16.05
N SER A 55 0.37 -3.71 -15.52
CA SER A 55 -0.04 -5.10 -15.29
C SER A 55 -1.15 -5.18 -14.24
N ALA A 56 -1.05 -4.44 -13.13
CA ALA A 56 -2.10 -4.37 -12.13
C ALA A 56 -3.41 -3.79 -12.70
N VAL A 57 -3.35 -2.71 -13.50
CA VAL A 57 -4.54 -2.14 -14.14
C VAL A 57 -5.18 -3.09 -15.15
N ARG A 58 -4.38 -3.83 -15.91
CA ARG A 58 -4.87 -4.86 -16.85
C ARG A 58 -5.47 -6.08 -16.17
N ALA A 59 -5.14 -6.31 -14.90
CA ALA A 59 -5.75 -7.37 -14.08
C ALA A 59 -7.13 -7.00 -13.52
N LEU A 60 -7.56 -5.74 -13.62
CA LEU A 60 -8.94 -5.36 -13.33
C LEU A 60 -9.91 -6.13 -14.24
N SER A 61 -11.11 -6.43 -13.75
CA SER A 61 -12.13 -7.20 -14.46
C SER A 61 -12.55 -6.53 -15.79
N ALA A 62 -13.01 -7.32 -16.76
CA ALA A 62 -13.47 -6.80 -18.04
C ALA A 62 -14.59 -5.74 -17.92
N PRO A 63 -15.59 -5.89 -17.02
CA PRO A 63 -16.56 -4.82 -16.74
C PRO A 63 -15.93 -3.51 -16.27
N SER A 64 -14.89 -3.60 -15.43
CA SER A 64 -14.16 -2.43 -14.94
C SER A 64 -13.33 -1.76 -16.04
N GLN A 65 -12.68 -2.55 -16.89
CA GLN A 65 -11.94 -2.02 -18.04
C GLN A 65 -12.87 -1.32 -19.05
N ALA A 66 -14.13 -1.77 -19.17
CA ALA A 66 -15.13 -1.09 -20.01
C ALA A 66 -15.44 0.34 -19.54
N LEU A 67 -15.14 0.68 -18.29
CA LEU A 67 -15.28 2.03 -17.72
C LEU A 67 -14.08 2.95 -17.96
N PHE A 68 -12.99 2.47 -18.54
CA PHE A 68 -11.80 3.29 -18.80
C PHE A 68 -12.08 4.59 -19.57
N PRO A 69 -13.01 4.64 -20.56
CA PRO A 69 -13.39 5.90 -21.19
C PRO A 69 -14.02 6.93 -20.24
N GLU A 70 -14.58 6.49 -19.10
CA GLU A 70 -15.18 7.35 -18.07
C GLU A 70 -14.14 7.90 -17.08
N VAL A 71 -12.97 7.26 -16.94
CA VAL A 71 -11.92 7.68 -16.02
C VAL A 71 -11.43 9.09 -16.35
N ASP A 72 -11.58 10.01 -15.42
CA ASP A 72 -11.24 11.42 -15.53
C ASP A 72 -10.18 11.90 -14.53
N LEU A 73 -9.72 10.96 -13.66
CA LEU A 73 -8.63 11.17 -12.71
C LEU A 73 -7.75 9.90 -12.61
N VAL A 74 -6.44 10.05 -12.75
CA VAL A 74 -5.44 9.00 -12.44
C VAL A 74 -4.50 9.52 -11.38
N VAL A 75 -4.44 8.84 -10.24
CA VAL A 75 -3.50 9.14 -9.16
C VAL A 75 -2.51 7.97 -9.04
N GLY A 76 -1.27 8.23 -9.38
CA GLY A 76 -0.17 7.29 -9.14
C GLY A 76 0.38 7.42 -7.72
N CYS A 77 0.82 6.31 -7.14
CA CYS A 77 1.47 6.22 -5.84
C CYS A 77 2.80 5.49 -6.00
N SER A 78 3.92 6.14 -5.72
CA SER A 78 5.23 5.51 -5.73
C SER A 78 6.26 6.41 -5.07
N TYR A 79 7.20 5.83 -4.34
CA TYR A 79 8.42 6.49 -3.88
C TYR A 79 9.68 5.94 -4.60
N THR A 80 9.50 4.89 -5.43
CA THR A 80 10.54 4.27 -6.25
C THR A 80 10.26 4.48 -7.75
N SER A 81 9.72 5.65 -8.12
CA SER A 81 9.30 5.96 -9.49
C SER A 81 10.41 5.70 -10.50
N TRP A 82 10.10 4.95 -11.57
CA TRP A 82 11.01 4.71 -12.68
C TRP A 82 11.39 5.99 -13.42
N ASP A 83 10.42 6.88 -13.61
CA ASP A 83 10.59 8.17 -14.26
C ASP A 83 9.92 9.26 -13.40
N LEU A 84 10.67 10.32 -13.09
CA LEU A 84 10.20 11.43 -12.25
C LEU A 84 9.45 12.50 -13.06
N ILE A 85 9.48 12.45 -14.39
CA ILE A 85 8.80 13.38 -15.30
C ILE A 85 7.62 12.70 -15.97
N GLY A 86 7.87 11.64 -16.74
CA GLY A 86 6.86 10.75 -17.31
C GLY A 86 6.39 9.72 -16.28
N THR A 87 5.78 10.19 -15.18
CA THR A 87 5.51 9.38 -14.00
C THR A 87 4.57 8.20 -14.26
N LEU A 88 4.50 7.28 -13.32
CA LEU A 88 3.60 6.12 -13.27
C LEU A 88 2.16 6.46 -13.72
N ALA A 89 1.57 7.57 -13.25
CA ALA A 89 0.23 7.99 -13.65
C ALA A 89 0.13 8.30 -15.16
N HIS A 90 1.16 8.94 -15.73
CA HIS A 90 1.20 9.22 -17.18
C HIS A 90 1.39 7.94 -18.01
N ALA A 91 2.21 7.01 -17.52
CA ALA A 91 2.41 5.71 -18.18
C ALA A 91 1.09 4.92 -18.23
N VAL A 92 0.34 4.89 -17.12
CA VAL A 92 -0.98 4.25 -17.03
C VAL A 92 -2.00 4.97 -17.91
N GLN A 93 -2.07 6.30 -17.84
CA GLN A 93 -2.95 7.11 -18.67
C GLN A 93 -2.76 6.79 -20.16
N ARG A 94 -1.52 6.78 -20.63
CA ARG A 94 -1.17 6.47 -22.03
C ARG A 94 -1.46 5.01 -22.37
N GLY A 95 -1.01 4.08 -21.51
CA GLY A 95 -1.08 2.64 -21.77
C GLY A 95 -2.51 2.07 -21.76
N CYS A 96 -3.43 2.76 -21.08
CA CYS A 96 -4.86 2.41 -21.01
C CYS A 96 -5.77 3.34 -21.84
N GLY A 97 -5.20 4.30 -22.57
CA GLY A 97 -5.97 5.21 -23.42
C GLY A 97 -6.91 6.17 -22.67
N LEU A 98 -6.58 6.56 -21.45
CA LEU A 98 -7.43 7.36 -20.56
C LEU A 98 -7.37 8.86 -20.94
N ARG A 99 -7.87 9.21 -22.12
CA ARG A 99 -7.67 10.53 -22.78
C ARG A 99 -8.26 11.71 -22.01
N ARG A 100 -9.27 11.47 -21.16
CA ARG A 100 -9.98 12.51 -20.40
C ARG A 100 -9.37 12.75 -19.01
N ALA A 101 -8.56 11.82 -18.55
CA ALA A 101 -8.07 11.82 -17.18
C ALA A 101 -7.03 12.92 -16.94
N ARG A 102 -7.13 13.59 -15.80
CA ARG A 102 -6.00 14.27 -15.14
C ARG A 102 -5.08 13.20 -14.60
N ALA A 103 -3.77 13.36 -14.75
CA ALA A 103 -2.82 12.36 -14.29
C ALA A 103 -1.68 13.03 -13.52
N PHE A 104 -1.41 12.53 -12.32
CA PHE A 104 -0.26 12.92 -11.51
C PHE A 104 0.11 11.80 -10.54
N THR A 105 1.34 11.83 -10.05
CA THR A 105 1.83 10.88 -9.05
C THR A 105 2.16 11.63 -7.77
N LEU A 106 1.79 11.04 -6.64
CA LEU A 106 2.12 11.52 -5.30
C LEU A 106 2.97 10.50 -4.54
N SER A 107 3.68 10.99 -3.53
CA SER A 107 4.44 10.15 -2.61
C SER A 107 4.29 10.65 -1.18
N SER A 108 3.82 9.76 -0.32
CA SER A 108 3.87 9.79 1.15
C SER A 108 4.46 8.47 1.63
N ALA A 109 5.46 7.97 0.90
CA ALA A 109 6.05 6.64 1.06
C ALA A 109 4.96 5.55 1.14
N CYS A 110 5.04 4.62 2.09
CA CYS A 110 4.10 3.49 2.18
C CYS A 110 2.65 3.91 2.51
N SER A 111 2.38 5.14 2.97
CA SER A 111 1.02 5.63 3.19
C SER A 111 0.35 6.27 1.96
N SER A 112 1.05 6.33 0.83
CA SER A 112 0.59 7.02 -0.40
C SER A 112 -0.81 6.64 -0.86
N VAL A 113 -1.22 5.37 -0.72
CA VAL A 113 -2.57 4.95 -1.14
C VAL A 113 -3.66 5.61 -0.30
N ALA A 114 -3.47 5.76 1.01
CA ALA A 114 -4.44 6.47 1.86
C ALA A 114 -4.55 7.95 1.44
N ASN A 115 -3.42 8.61 1.15
CA ASN A 115 -3.42 9.97 0.61
C ASN A 115 -4.09 10.06 -0.76
N ALA A 116 -3.91 9.06 -1.63
CA ALA A 116 -4.57 9.03 -2.94
C ALA A 116 -6.09 8.84 -2.82
N LEU A 117 -6.57 8.04 -1.86
CA LEU A 117 -8.00 7.90 -1.55
C LEU A 117 -8.58 9.23 -1.05
N GLU A 118 -7.87 9.94 -0.17
CA GLU A 118 -8.29 11.26 0.31
C GLU A 118 -8.32 12.31 -0.81
N VAL A 119 -7.31 12.31 -1.69
CA VAL A 119 -7.28 13.16 -2.88
C VAL A 119 -8.45 12.85 -3.82
N ALA A 120 -8.73 11.57 -4.09
CA ALA A 120 -9.86 11.18 -4.93
C ALA A 120 -11.21 11.63 -4.31
N ALA A 121 -11.38 11.46 -2.98
CA ALA A 121 -12.54 11.95 -2.25
C ALA A 121 -12.71 13.47 -2.42
N ALA A 122 -11.65 14.24 -2.23
CA ALA A 122 -11.68 15.70 -2.39
C ALA A 122 -12.05 16.13 -3.84
N PHE A 123 -11.55 15.41 -4.87
CA PHE A 123 -11.94 15.67 -6.24
C PHE A 123 -13.40 15.35 -6.51
N PHE A 124 -13.92 14.26 -5.93
CA PHE A 124 -15.32 13.87 -6.02
C PHE A 124 -16.24 14.88 -5.32
N ASP A 125 -15.89 15.30 -4.10
CA ASP A 125 -16.68 16.28 -3.33
C ASP A 125 -16.71 17.64 -4.00
N ALA A 126 -15.62 18.05 -4.62
CA ALA A 126 -15.55 19.29 -5.41
C ALA A 126 -16.26 19.19 -6.78
N GLY A 127 -16.82 18.02 -7.16
CA GLY A 127 -17.45 17.80 -8.46
C GLY A 127 -16.45 17.86 -9.64
N ARG A 128 -15.18 17.60 -9.41
CA ARG A 128 -14.11 17.70 -10.40
C ARG A 128 -13.72 16.35 -11.02
N SER A 129 -14.24 15.26 -10.47
CA SER A 129 -14.06 13.90 -10.96
C SER A 129 -15.30 13.07 -10.64
N GLU A 130 -15.63 12.12 -11.48
CA GLU A 130 -16.68 11.12 -11.27
C GLU A 130 -16.14 9.70 -11.23
N CYS A 131 -15.02 9.44 -11.92
CA CYS A 131 -14.39 8.14 -11.99
C CYS A 131 -12.86 8.27 -11.89
N ALA A 132 -12.27 7.67 -10.87
CA ALA A 132 -10.86 7.77 -10.62
C ALA A 132 -10.16 6.38 -10.64
N LEU A 133 -8.94 6.34 -11.13
CA LEU A 133 -8.05 5.19 -11.07
C LEU A 133 -6.86 5.53 -10.18
N ILE A 134 -6.74 4.85 -9.05
CA ILE A 134 -5.55 4.90 -8.19
C ILE A 134 -4.67 3.71 -8.55
N VAL A 135 -3.38 3.95 -8.75
CA VAL A 135 -2.41 2.90 -9.06
C VAL A 135 -1.17 3.08 -8.20
N ALA A 136 -0.84 2.05 -7.42
CA ALA A 136 0.33 2.02 -6.56
C ALA A 136 1.35 1.02 -7.10
N ALA A 137 2.62 1.39 -7.15
CA ALA A 137 3.69 0.47 -7.52
C ALA A 137 5.02 0.91 -6.92
N ASP A 138 5.73 -0.05 -6.30
CA ASP A 138 7.09 0.16 -5.85
C ASP A 138 8.02 -0.96 -6.32
N HIS A 139 9.20 -0.57 -6.75
CA HIS A 139 10.32 -1.42 -7.15
C HIS A 139 11.46 -1.22 -6.13
N ASN A 140 11.23 -1.72 -4.92
CA ASN A 140 12.14 -1.53 -3.79
C ASN A 140 13.50 -2.19 -4.03
N SER A 141 13.49 -3.37 -4.68
CA SER A 141 14.71 -4.14 -4.93
C SER A 141 15.69 -3.44 -5.86
N LEU A 142 15.25 -2.46 -6.63
CA LEU A 142 16.12 -1.63 -7.46
C LEU A 142 17.06 -0.74 -6.64
N TYR A 143 16.65 -0.41 -5.42
CA TYR A 143 17.32 0.55 -4.55
C TYR A 143 17.80 -0.06 -3.22
N SER A 144 17.35 -1.25 -2.85
CA SER A 144 17.77 -1.94 -1.64
C SER A 144 18.98 -2.83 -1.91
N ASP A 145 19.80 -3.02 -0.88
CA ASP A 145 20.92 -3.96 -0.89
C ASP A 145 20.56 -5.22 -0.10
N ASP A 146 20.40 -6.35 -0.79
CA ASP A 146 20.08 -7.64 -0.16
C ASP A 146 21.19 -8.14 0.79
N SER A 147 22.42 -7.61 0.71
CA SER A 147 23.50 -7.90 1.64
C SER A 147 23.43 -7.07 2.92
N ASP A 148 22.58 -6.00 2.96
CA ASP A 148 22.33 -5.25 4.19
C ASP A 148 21.48 -6.05 5.17
N SER A 149 22.10 -6.58 6.21
CA SER A 149 21.43 -7.34 7.28
C SER A 149 20.51 -6.50 8.18
N HIS A 150 20.52 -5.16 8.05
CA HIS A 150 19.69 -4.27 8.86
C HIS A 150 18.31 -4.06 8.24
N SER A 151 18.22 -3.79 6.95
CA SER A 151 16.97 -3.47 6.27
C SER A 151 16.77 -4.12 4.91
N GLY A 152 17.83 -4.58 4.23
CA GLY A 152 17.75 -5.16 2.87
C GLY A 152 16.79 -6.35 2.78
N HIS A 153 16.67 -7.11 3.87
CA HIS A 153 15.81 -8.29 3.95
C HIS A 153 14.30 -8.00 4.01
N LEU A 154 13.87 -6.73 4.11
CA LEU A 154 12.47 -6.37 4.26
C LEU A 154 11.72 -6.30 2.93
N TRP A 155 12.38 -5.82 1.88
CA TRP A 155 11.77 -5.20 0.72
C TRP A 155 11.31 -6.22 -0.32
N GLY A 156 10.11 -6.01 -0.83
CA GLY A 156 9.52 -6.71 -1.97
C GLY A 156 9.01 -5.71 -3.02
N ASP A 157 8.77 -6.19 -4.23
CA ASP A 157 8.25 -5.42 -5.35
C ASP A 157 6.81 -5.80 -5.63
N GLY A 158 6.00 -4.84 -6.07
CA GLY A 158 4.61 -5.11 -6.41
C GLY A 158 3.83 -3.87 -6.82
N ALA A 159 2.65 -4.12 -7.37
CA ALA A 159 1.73 -3.07 -7.78
C ALA A 159 0.27 -3.45 -7.46
N ALA A 160 -0.57 -2.42 -7.33
CA ALA A 160 -2.00 -2.57 -7.15
C ALA A 160 -2.76 -1.45 -7.87
N ALA A 161 -4.01 -1.71 -8.23
CA ALA A 161 -4.91 -0.76 -8.87
C ALA A 161 -6.27 -0.77 -8.18
N LEU A 162 -6.88 0.42 -8.04
CA LEU A 162 -8.22 0.63 -7.54
C LEU A 162 -9.00 1.48 -8.55
N LEU A 163 -10.13 0.97 -9.02
CA LEU A 163 -11.09 1.77 -9.79
C LEU A 163 -12.16 2.30 -8.84
N LEU A 164 -12.31 3.61 -8.80
CA LEU A 164 -13.21 4.33 -7.89
C LEU A 164 -14.30 5.06 -8.66
N GLN A 165 -15.47 5.19 -8.04
CA GLN A 165 -16.53 6.03 -8.54
C GLN A 165 -17.18 6.85 -7.43
N ARG A 166 -17.56 8.09 -7.77
CA ARG A 166 -18.24 9.01 -6.87
C ARG A 166 -19.65 8.53 -6.55
N THR A 167 -20.44 8.26 -7.59
CA THR A 167 -21.83 7.85 -7.47
C THR A 167 -21.94 6.35 -7.23
N PRO A 168 -22.80 5.90 -6.29
CA PRO A 168 -23.00 4.49 -6.03
C PRO A 168 -23.41 3.69 -7.27
N ARG A 169 -22.79 2.53 -7.46
CA ARG A 169 -23.07 1.58 -8.53
C ARG A 169 -23.29 0.18 -7.97
N ALA A 170 -24.32 -0.51 -8.46
CA ALA A 170 -24.59 -1.89 -8.06
C ALA A 170 -23.40 -2.81 -8.40
N GLY A 171 -23.08 -3.74 -7.49
CA GLY A 171 -21.99 -4.70 -7.66
C GLY A 171 -20.60 -4.19 -7.27
N ALA A 172 -20.48 -2.95 -6.80
CA ALA A 172 -19.22 -2.45 -6.23
C ALA A 172 -18.86 -3.27 -4.98
N PRO A 173 -17.63 -3.79 -4.84
CA PRO A 173 -17.26 -4.59 -3.67
C PRO A 173 -17.20 -3.79 -2.38
N PHE A 174 -16.89 -2.48 -2.43
CA PHE A 174 -16.74 -1.67 -1.22
C PHE A 174 -17.31 -0.26 -1.37
N ALA A 175 -17.98 0.21 -0.32
CA ALA A 175 -18.15 1.64 -0.06
C ALA A 175 -16.98 2.12 0.80
N VAL A 176 -16.34 3.23 0.42
CA VAL A 176 -15.37 3.94 1.25
C VAL A 176 -16.16 4.92 2.12
N LEU A 177 -16.21 4.65 3.43
CA LEU A 177 -17.00 5.42 4.38
C LEU A 177 -16.26 6.68 4.81
N ASP A 178 -14.97 6.54 5.10
CA ASP A 178 -14.14 7.65 5.56
C ASP A 178 -12.66 7.37 5.26
N VAL A 179 -11.87 8.45 5.13
CA VAL A 179 -10.42 8.40 4.94
C VAL A 179 -9.80 9.50 5.80
N TRP A 180 -8.64 9.20 6.38
CA TRP A 180 -7.85 10.17 7.14
C TRP A 180 -6.36 9.98 6.85
N THR A 181 -5.65 11.09 6.73
CA THR A 181 -4.18 11.09 6.58
C THR A 181 -3.54 12.20 7.41
N ALA A 182 -2.28 12.01 7.78
CA ALA A 182 -1.48 13.02 8.46
C ALA A 182 0.00 12.95 8.10
N GLY A 183 0.64 14.10 8.01
CA GLY A 183 2.09 14.25 8.05
C GLY A 183 2.59 14.26 9.49
N LEU A 184 3.54 13.39 9.82
CA LEU A 184 4.08 13.15 11.16
C LEU A 184 5.59 13.39 11.24
N ALA A 185 6.14 14.22 10.35
CA ALA A 185 7.57 14.49 10.25
C ALA A 185 8.22 15.04 11.54
N HIS A 186 7.40 15.54 12.48
CA HIS A 186 7.82 16.02 13.79
C HIS A 186 8.01 14.90 14.82
N MET A 187 7.56 13.67 14.52
CA MET A 187 7.68 12.52 15.42
C MET A 187 9.03 11.83 15.26
N GLY A 188 9.58 11.31 16.36
CA GLY A 188 10.81 10.52 16.38
C GLY A 188 11.95 11.14 15.57
N LYS A 189 12.54 10.35 14.68
CA LYS A 189 13.58 10.78 13.74
C LYS A 189 13.02 11.32 12.41
N GLY A 190 11.72 11.21 12.19
CA GLY A 190 11.05 11.72 11.00
C GLY A 190 11.75 11.30 9.70
N PRO A 191 12.08 12.27 8.80
CA PRO A 191 12.72 11.98 7.51
C PRO A 191 14.11 11.33 7.58
N GLU A 192 14.76 11.37 8.75
CA GLU A 192 16.12 10.82 8.93
C GLU A 192 16.12 9.31 9.23
N ALA A 193 14.95 8.75 9.56
CA ALA A 193 14.85 7.37 10.02
C ALA A 193 14.85 6.34 8.87
N LEU A 194 14.31 6.73 7.73
CA LEU A 194 14.18 5.93 6.50
C LEU A 194 14.33 6.86 5.30
N ALA A 195 15.23 6.53 4.40
CA ALA A 195 15.51 7.38 3.23
C ALA A 195 15.72 6.54 1.96
N LEU A 196 15.30 7.10 0.83
CA LEU A 196 15.66 6.63 -0.50
C LEU A 196 16.42 7.74 -1.22
N ARG A 197 17.72 7.51 -1.48
CA ARG A 197 18.59 8.43 -2.21
C ARG A 197 19.27 7.69 -3.37
N PRO A 198 18.68 7.71 -4.59
CA PRO A 198 19.15 6.91 -5.73
C PRO A 198 20.62 7.11 -6.10
N HIS A 199 21.18 8.29 -5.85
CA HIS A 199 22.56 8.65 -6.20
C HIS A 199 23.53 8.63 -5.01
N ALA A 200 23.09 8.03 -3.88
CA ALA A 200 23.90 7.88 -2.68
C ALA A 200 23.73 6.46 -2.13
N ASP A 201 23.07 6.32 -1.00
CA ASP A 201 23.00 5.07 -0.25
C ASP A 201 21.82 4.17 -0.66
N GLY A 202 21.03 4.56 -1.68
CA GLY A 202 19.82 3.84 -2.09
C GLY A 202 18.74 3.90 -1.03
N LEU A 203 18.07 2.78 -0.80
CA LEU A 203 16.99 2.62 0.19
C LEU A 203 17.60 2.12 1.51
N THR A 204 17.68 3.00 2.50
CA THR A 204 18.32 2.73 3.80
C THR A 204 17.42 3.06 4.98
N MET A 205 17.55 2.28 6.07
CA MET A 205 16.80 2.47 7.32
C MET A 205 17.77 2.56 8.53
N PRO A 206 18.51 3.67 8.69
CA PRO A 206 19.49 3.79 9.76
C PRO A 206 18.87 3.78 11.16
N ASN A 207 17.62 4.15 11.31
CA ASN A 207 16.91 4.21 12.60
C ASN A 207 15.71 3.26 12.65
N GLY A 208 15.88 1.99 12.27
CA GLY A 208 14.80 1.01 12.18
C GLY A 208 13.99 0.80 13.48
N ARG A 209 14.62 0.98 14.69
CA ARG A 209 13.89 0.94 15.95
C ARG A 209 12.92 2.11 16.09
N ASP A 210 13.32 3.31 15.69
CA ASP A 210 12.46 4.49 15.71
C ASP A 210 11.29 4.31 14.74
N VAL A 211 11.57 3.85 13.50
CA VAL A 211 10.52 3.50 12.52
C VAL A 211 9.51 2.52 13.10
N PHE A 212 9.98 1.48 13.82
CA PHE A 212 9.11 0.49 14.45
C PHE A 212 8.17 1.13 15.48
N VAL A 213 8.70 1.94 16.41
CA VAL A 213 7.91 2.58 17.47
C VAL A 213 6.90 3.54 16.85
N GLN A 214 7.36 4.41 15.95
CA GLN A 214 6.48 5.42 15.35
C GLN A 214 5.42 4.80 14.43
N ALA A 215 5.72 3.66 13.77
CA ALA A 215 4.73 2.93 12.99
C ALA A 215 3.64 2.31 13.87
N CYS A 216 4.00 1.71 15.00
CA CYS A 216 3.04 1.17 15.96
C CYS A 216 2.09 2.28 16.46
N GLU A 217 2.65 3.39 16.96
CA GLU A 217 1.88 4.52 17.49
C GLU A 217 1.04 5.22 16.41
N GLY A 218 1.62 5.45 15.24
CA GLY A 218 0.96 6.15 14.13
C GLY A 218 -0.21 5.37 13.54
N MET A 219 -0.05 4.05 13.34
CA MET A 219 -1.13 3.20 12.81
C MET A 219 -2.24 2.99 13.83
N GLU A 220 -1.91 2.79 15.11
CA GLU A 220 -2.91 2.70 16.19
C GLU A 220 -3.71 4.00 16.30
N SER A 221 -3.03 5.14 16.36
CA SER A 221 -3.67 6.45 16.47
C SER A 221 -4.58 6.75 15.28
N ALA A 222 -4.14 6.43 14.06
CA ALA A 222 -4.93 6.59 12.85
C ALA A 222 -6.20 5.72 12.87
N ALA A 223 -6.07 4.45 13.31
CA ALA A 223 -7.19 3.54 13.47
C ALA A 223 -8.23 4.05 14.47
N ARG A 224 -7.80 4.39 15.69
CA ARG A 224 -8.68 4.89 16.75
C ARG A 224 -9.40 6.16 16.34
N LEU A 225 -8.69 7.13 15.78
CA LEU A 225 -9.26 8.39 15.34
C LEU A 225 -10.33 8.19 14.27
N LEU A 226 -10.06 7.31 13.29
CA LEU A 226 -11.01 7.08 12.21
C LEU A 226 -12.26 6.34 12.70
N LEU A 227 -12.10 5.37 13.60
CA LEU A 227 -13.22 4.66 14.23
C LEU A 227 -14.06 5.60 15.10
N GLU A 228 -13.43 6.41 15.96
CA GLU A 228 -14.11 7.40 16.80
C GLU A 228 -14.92 8.39 15.96
N ARG A 229 -14.34 8.94 14.89
CA ARG A 229 -15.02 9.85 13.97
C ARG A 229 -16.30 9.25 13.37
N ASN A 230 -16.35 7.94 13.23
CA ASN A 230 -17.49 7.20 12.66
C ASN A 230 -18.40 6.58 13.72
N GLY A 231 -18.16 6.85 15.02
CA GLY A 231 -18.94 6.30 16.12
C GLY A 231 -18.79 4.79 16.29
N LEU A 232 -17.64 4.24 15.87
CA LEU A 232 -17.33 2.81 15.87
C LEU A 232 -16.28 2.47 16.94
N GLN A 233 -16.27 1.19 17.33
CA GLN A 233 -15.25 0.62 18.20
C GLN A 233 -14.36 -0.36 17.43
N PRO A 234 -13.17 -0.70 17.91
CA PRO A 234 -12.33 -1.71 17.27
C PRO A 234 -13.01 -3.07 17.07
N ALA A 235 -13.95 -3.44 17.95
CA ALA A 235 -14.74 -4.67 17.83
C ALA A 235 -15.68 -4.70 16.61
N ASP A 236 -15.97 -3.54 16.00
CA ASP A 236 -16.78 -3.46 14.79
C ASP A 236 -15.96 -3.75 13.51
N VAL A 237 -14.63 -3.87 13.64
CA VAL A 237 -13.71 -4.15 12.52
C VAL A 237 -13.64 -5.65 12.29
N HIS A 238 -14.16 -6.11 11.16
CA HIS A 238 -14.15 -7.51 10.76
C HIS A 238 -12.84 -7.91 10.05
N LEU A 239 -12.18 -6.97 9.39
CA LEU A 239 -10.90 -7.18 8.72
C LEU A 239 -10.00 -5.95 8.90
N LEU A 240 -8.94 -6.10 9.70
CA LEU A 240 -7.84 -5.13 9.76
C LEU A 240 -6.85 -5.42 8.63
N VAL A 241 -6.56 -4.42 7.81
CA VAL A 241 -5.62 -4.49 6.69
C VAL A 241 -4.47 -3.51 6.94
N PRO A 242 -3.46 -3.90 7.72
CA PRO A 242 -2.33 -3.03 7.99
C PRO A 242 -1.34 -2.99 6.83
N HIS A 243 -0.58 -1.91 6.72
CA HIS A 243 0.61 -1.88 5.88
C HIS A 243 1.56 -3.05 6.22
N GLN A 244 2.02 -3.78 5.21
CA GLN A 244 2.83 -5.00 5.36
C GLN A 244 4.32 -4.67 5.50
N ALA A 245 4.70 -3.98 6.57
CA ALA A 245 6.09 -3.61 6.83
C ALA A 245 6.86 -4.67 7.63
N ASN A 246 6.21 -5.24 8.64
CA ASN A 246 6.78 -6.18 9.58
C ASN A 246 5.66 -6.85 10.38
N GLN A 247 5.66 -8.18 10.49
CA GLN A 247 4.63 -8.92 11.22
C GLN A 247 4.48 -8.42 12.67
N ARG A 248 5.59 -8.12 13.34
CA ARG A 248 5.56 -7.63 14.74
C ARG A 248 4.90 -6.27 14.90
N ILE A 249 4.96 -5.40 13.88
CA ILE A 249 4.22 -4.12 13.88
C ILE A 249 2.72 -4.42 13.76
N MET A 250 2.34 -5.31 12.83
CA MET A 250 0.94 -5.67 12.59
C MET A 250 0.34 -6.34 13.83
N ASP A 251 1.05 -7.25 14.47
CA ASP A 251 0.64 -7.91 15.71
C ASP A 251 0.44 -6.87 16.83
N HIS A 252 1.39 -5.94 17.00
CA HIS A 252 1.29 -4.88 18.00
C HIS A 252 0.07 -3.99 17.79
N VAL A 253 -0.19 -3.57 16.55
CA VAL A 253 -1.35 -2.73 16.22
C VAL A 253 -2.66 -3.47 16.48
N ALA A 254 -2.75 -4.76 16.10
CA ALA A 254 -3.92 -5.58 16.38
C ALA A 254 -4.15 -5.76 17.88
N ASP A 255 -3.11 -6.11 18.63
CA ASP A 255 -3.17 -6.29 20.09
C ASP A 255 -3.60 -5.00 20.81
N SER A 256 -3.02 -3.85 20.43
CA SER A 256 -3.34 -2.55 21.04
C SER A 256 -4.78 -2.10 20.77
N LEU A 257 -5.35 -2.50 19.62
CA LEU A 257 -6.75 -2.26 19.27
C LEU A 257 -7.69 -3.33 19.85
N GLY A 258 -7.17 -4.45 20.38
CA GLY A 258 -7.99 -5.59 20.83
C GLY A 258 -8.66 -6.33 19.67
N ILE A 259 -8.07 -6.28 18.47
CA ILE A 259 -8.56 -6.99 17.29
C ILE A 259 -7.93 -8.40 17.28
N ALA A 260 -8.79 -9.42 17.14
CA ALA A 260 -8.36 -10.81 17.14
C ALA A 260 -7.42 -11.13 15.94
N PRO A 261 -6.40 -11.97 16.13
CA PRO A 261 -5.43 -12.28 15.07
C PRO A 261 -6.07 -12.83 13.78
N GLU A 262 -7.16 -13.58 13.90
CA GLU A 262 -7.92 -14.09 12.75
C GLU A 262 -8.60 -12.97 11.95
N SER A 263 -8.81 -11.79 12.48
CA SER A 263 -9.34 -10.62 11.79
C SER A 263 -8.23 -9.76 11.13
N VAL A 264 -6.97 -10.13 11.29
CA VAL A 264 -5.85 -9.42 10.63
C VAL A 264 -5.55 -10.06 9.27
N ALA A 265 -5.46 -9.23 8.24
CA ALA A 265 -5.01 -9.66 6.93
C ALA A 265 -3.48 -9.54 6.83
N SER A 266 -2.82 -10.59 6.35
CA SER A 266 -1.37 -10.61 6.20
C SER A 266 -0.95 -11.32 4.92
N THR A 267 -0.05 -10.70 4.17
CA THR A 267 0.62 -11.24 2.98
C THR A 267 2.14 -11.12 3.08
N ILE A 268 2.63 -10.54 4.16
CA ILE A 268 4.04 -10.20 4.34
C ILE A 268 4.97 -11.41 4.28
N ALA A 269 4.51 -12.58 4.73
CA ALA A 269 5.29 -13.80 4.73
C ALA A 269 5.80 -14.18 3.31
N HIS A 270 4.99 -13.91 2.29
CA HIS A 270 5.25 -14.33 0.91
C HIS A 270 5.65 -13.21 -0.05
N TYR A 271 5.38 -11.95 0.30
CA TYR A 271 5.65 -10.83 -0.62
C TYR A 271 6.67 -9.85 -0.08
N GLY A 272 6.96 -9.88 1.23
CA GLY A 272 7.74 -8.87 1.91
C GLY A 272 7.02 -7.53 1.95
N ASN A 273 7.76 -6.46 2.19
CA ASN A 273 7.24 -5.11 2.17
C ASN A 273 7.20 -4.57 0.73
N THR A 274 6.03 -4.61 0.10
CA THR A 274 5.77 -4.12 -1.27
C THR A 274 5.42 -2.62 -1.32
N GLY A 275 5.91 -1.84 -0.35
CA GLY A 275 5.76 -0.39 -0.34
C GLY A 275 4.31 0.09 -0.26
N CYS A 276 3.99 1.12 -1.04
CA CYS A 276 2.66 1.73 -1.05
C CYS A 276 1.55 0.81 -1.58
N ALA A 277 1.88 -0.25 -2.34
CA ALA A 277 0.90 -1.19 -2.88
C ALA A 277 0.44 -2.24 -1.84
N SER A 278 1.18 -2.43 -0.75
CA SER A 278 1.05 -3.57 0.15
C SER A 278 -0.35 -3.76 0.74
N ALA A 279 -0.97 -2.69 1.24
CA ALA A 279 -2.30 -2.78 1.86
C ALA A 279 -3.39 -3.17 0.84
N ILE A 280 -3.29 -2.71 -0.40
CA ILE A 280 -4.28 -3.04 -1.44
C ILE A 280 -4.08 -4.46 -1.97
N ILE A 281 -2.84 -4.91 -2.14
CA ILE A 281 -2.52 -6.31 -2.45
C ILE A 281 -3.16 -7.21 -1.39
N THR A 282 -2.96 -6.88 -0.10
CA THR A 282 -3.50 -7.64 1.02
C THR A 282 -5.02 -7.61 1.07
N LEU A 283 -5.65 -6.44 0.86
CA LEU A 283 -7.12 -6.35 0.77
C LEU A 283 -7.67 -7.21 -0.35
N GLN A 284 -7.06 -7.17 -1.53
CA GLN A 284 -7.49 -7.93 -2.70
C GLN A 284 -7.49 -9.44 -2.44
N GLU A 285 -6.48 -9.96 -1.76
CA GLU A 285 -6.40 -11.39 -1.42
C GLU A 285 -7.37 -11.81 -0.31
N HIS A 286 -7.65 -10.92 0.63
CA HIS A 286 -8.46 -11.25 1.81
C HIS A 286 -9.91 -10.76 1.75
N GLN A 287 -10.32 -10.00 0.72
CA GLN A 287 -11.65 -9.40 0.62
C GLN A 287 -12.81 -10.41 0.70
N GLN A 288 -12.58 -11.65 0.28
CA GLN A 288 -13.60 -12.71 0.31
C GLN A 288 -13.90 -13.21 1.73
N ARG A 289 -13.10 -12.83 2.72
CA ARG A 289 -13.37 -13.10 4.15
C ARG A 289 -14.49 -12.24 4.71
N LEU A 290 -14.84 -11.14 4.00
CA LEU A 290 -15.87 -10.21 4.41
C LEU A 290 -17.23 -10.54 3.78
N GLN A 291 -18.27 -10.50 4.60
CA GLN A 291 -19.67 -10.55 4.18
C GLN A 291 -20.22 -9.14 3.92
N ALA A 292 -21.34 -9.05 3.20
CA ALA A 292 -22.00 -7.78 2.95
C ALA A 292 -22.37 -7.08 4.29
N GLY A 293 -22.05 -5.78 4.37
CA GLY A 293 -22.23 -4.96 5.56
C GLY A 293 -21.02 -4.91 6.50
N GLU A 294 -20.11 -5.89 6.44
CA GLU A 294 -18.92 -5.94 7.30
C GLU A 294 -17.88 -4.88 6.96
N LEU A 295 -17.10 -4.51 7.96
CA LEU A 295 -16.14 -3.42 7.90
C LEU A 295 -14.70 -3.92 7.75
N ALA A 296 -13.98 -3.34 6.78
CA ALA A 296 -12.52 -3.41 6.70
C ALA A 296 -11.91 -2.07 7.10
N LEU A 297 -10.81 -2.12 7.85
CA LEU A 297 -10.02 -0.96 8.23
C LEU A 297 -8.60 -1.11 7.68
N ILE A 298 -8.28 -0.29 6.69
CA ILE A 298 -6.91 -0.14 6.19
C ILE A 298 -6.19 0.84 7.11
N VAL A 299 -4.96 0.50 7.55
CA VAL A 299 -4.07 1.40 8.28
C VAL A 299 -2.67 1.35 7.69
N THR A 300 -2.09 2.53 7.45
CA THR A 300 -0.81 2.66 6.79
C THR A 300 0.12 3.59 7.55
N PHE A 301 1.42 3.34 7.41
CA PHE A 301 2.48 4.22 7.90
C PHE A 301 3.61 4.26 6.88
N GLY A 302 4.12 5.43 6.60
CA GLY A 302 5.19 5.65 5.63
C GLY A 302 6.35 6.43 6.21
N GLY A 303 7.52 6.26 5.60
CA GLY A 303 8.69 7.08 5.91
C GLY A 303 8.38 8.57 5.76
N GLY A 304 9.08 9.38 6.52
CA GLY A 304 8.92 10.81 6.44
C GLY A 304 8.61 11.57 7.73
N TYR A 305 7.72 11.22 8.64
CA TYR A 305 6.73 10.16 8.66
C TYR A 305 5.36 10.60 8.15
N SER A 306 4.54 9.66 7.81
CA SER A 306 3.15 9.89 7.47
C SER A 306 2.29 8.68 7.87
N ALA A 307 1.05 8.92 8.26
CA ALA A 307 0.09 7.86 8.55
C ALA A 307 -1.20 8.09 7.77
N GLY A 308 -1.94 7.01 7.56
CA GLY A 308 -3.25 7.08 6.95
C GLY A 308 -4.12 5.89 7.34
N ALA A 309 -5.43 6.11 7.32
CA ALA A 309 -6.43 5.07 7.51
C ALA A 309 -7.59 5.26 6.53
N ALA A 310 -8.20 4.16 6.12
CA ALA A 310 -9.42 4.15 5.32
C ALA A 310 -10.41 3.12 5.86
N LEU A 311 -11.66 3.54 6.07
CA LEU A 311 -12.74 2.69 6.54
C LEU A 311 -13.61 2.29 5.36
N LEU A 312 -13.74 0.99 5.14
CA LEU A 312 -14.45 0.39 4.03
C LEU A 312 -15.61 -0.45 4.55
N ARG A 313 -16.74 -0.46 3.81
CA ARG A 313 -17.85 -1.40 4.04
C ARG A 313 -18.00 -2.30 2.85
N ARG A 314 -18.01 -3.62 3.07
CA ARG A 314 -18.35 -4.62 2.06
C ARG A 314 -19.79 -4.42 1.59
N GLN A 315 -20.01 -4.45 0.26
CA GLN A 315 -21.33 -4.25 -0.36
C GLN A 315 -21.95 -5.58 -0.78
#